data_e16051a513e16afc759a214bf24b7d25
#
_entry.id   e16051a513e16afc759a214bf24b7d25
#
_cell.length_a   1.000
_cell.length_b   1.000
_cell.length_c   1.000
_cell.angle_alpha   90.00
_cell.angle_beta   90.00
_cell.angle_gamma   90.00
#
_symmetry.space_group_name_H-M   'P 1'
#
loop_
_entity.id
_entity.type
_entity.pdbx_description
1 polymer ?
#
loop_
_entity_poly.entity_id
_entity_poly.type
_entity_poly.pdbx_seq_one_letter_code
_entity_poly.pdbx_strand_id
1 'polypeptide(L)'
;MVAPQLRCDTLSKKRTSGCRFLEYPAVFDVSLSDSETDESATHIKVAQEILPGMIGRWHVDPARRGAALTRTRDDKINNANRNASGTLCRKQFPEGYEAGLNCDEYPFASTNQGASLVPETSMSVKYILGADNQKVGNRLGGFLCTEARVLDGEEFWVRVVE
;
A
#
# COMPACT_ATOMS: atom_id res chain seq x y z
N MET A 1 3.88 -30.10 17.58
CA MET A 1 3.85 -28.61 17.58
C MET A 1 4.99 -28.16 16.70
N VAL A 2 4.73 -27.46 15.60
CA VAL A 2 5.80 -26.92 14.71
C VAL A 2 6.26 -25.61 15.34
N ALA A 3 7.57 -25.43 15.50
CA ALA A 3 8.11 -24.19 16.03
C ALA A 3 7.89 -23.05 15.01
N PRO A 4 7.52 -21.85 15.47
CA PRO A 4 7.31 -20.72 14.57
C PRO A 4 8.60 -20.36 13.83
N GLN A 5 8.49 -20.08 12.53
CA GLN A 5 9.64 -19.69 11.71
C GLN A 5 10.00 -18.24 11.96
N LEU A 6 11.15 -18.01 12.56
CA LEU A 6 11.71 -16.69 12.78
C LEU A 6 12.72 -16.36 11.68
N ARG A 7 12.48 -15.28 10.92
CA ARG A 7 13.46 -14.72 9.99
C ARG A 7 14.08 -13.47 10.59
N CYS A 8 15.42 -13.43 10.62
CA CYS A 8 16.19 -12.24 10.98
C CYS A 8 16.96 -11.73 9.77
N ASP A 9 17.01 -10.43 9.57
CA ASP A 9 17.68 -9.79 8.44
C ASP A 9 18.25 -8.41 8.81
N THR A 10 19.12 -7.88 7.94
CA THR A 10 19.69 -6.53 8.00
C THR A 10 19.33 -5.71 6.76
N LEU A 11 18.29 -6.11 6.04
CA LEU A 11 17.96 -5.63 4.69
C LEU A 11 17.08 -4.37 4.66
N SER A 12 16.83 -3.73 5.81
CA SER A 12 16.14 -2.43 5.80
C SER A 12 17.00 -1.36 5.11
N LYS A 13 16.38 -0.34 4.51
CA LYS A 13 17.12 0.82 3.95
C LYS A 13 18.00 1.50 5.02
N LYS A 14 17.63 1.41 6.29
CA LYS A 14 18.37 1.94 7.44
C LYS A 14 19.44 0.97 7.98
N ARG A 15 19.64 -0.20 7.35
CA ARG A 15 20.57 -1.27 7.78
C ARG A 15 20.38 -1.68 9.25
N THR A 16 19.15 -1.56 9.77
CA THR A 16 18.83 -2.03 11.11
C THR A 16 18.57 -3.52 11.08
N SER A 17 19.22 -4.26 11.98
CA SER A 17 18.93 -5.68 12.20
C SER A 17 17.55 -5.83 12.85
N GLY A 18 16.83 -6.89 12.51
CA GLY A 18 15.55 -7.20 13.12
C GLY A 18 15.02 -8.52 12.63
N CYS A 19 14.02 -9.03 13.34
CA CYS A 19 13.42 -10.32 13.06
C CYS A 19 11.88 -10.20 12.96
N ARG A 20 11.26 -11.10 12.19
CA ARG A 20 9.80 -11.31 12.20
C ARG A 20 9.47 -12.78 12.18
N PHE A 21 8.32 -13.14 12.74
CA PHE A 21 7.72 -14.45 12.57
C PHE A 21 6.97 -14.49 11.23
N LEU A 22 7.28 -15.48 10.39
CA LEU A 22 6.73 -15.57 9.04
C LEU A 22 5.28 -16.04 9.00
N GLU A 23 4.81 -16.73 10.03
CA GLU A 23 3.43 -17.22 10.14
C GLU A 23 2.42 -16.09 10.39
N TYR A 24 2.88 -14.95 10.88
CA TYR A 24 1.98 -13.81 11.10
C TYR A 24 1.93 -12.92 9.86
N PRO A 25 0.73 -12.72 9.30
CA PRO A 25 0.55 -11.81 8.19
C PRO A 25 1.07 -10.41 8.51
N ALA A 26 1.74 -9.78 7.55
CA ALA A 26 2.08 -8.37 7.64
C ALA A 26 0.83 -7.55 7.28
N VAL A 27 0.32 -6.77 8.21
CA VAL A 27 -0.89 -5.95 8.02
C VAL A 27 -0.58 -4.51 8.33
N PHE A 28 -0.72 -3.66 7.33
CA PHE A 28 -0.57 -2.21 7.45
C PHE A 28 -1.91 -1.58 7.83
N ASP A 29 -1.96 -0.88 8.94
CA ASP A 29 -3.17 -0.21 9.41
C ASP A 29 -3.20 1.26 8.95
N VAL A 30 -4.35 1.69 8.43
CA VAL A 30 -4.69 3.09 8.14
C VAL A 30 -6.01 3.43 8.83
N SER A 31 -6.10 4.62 9.43
CA SER A 31 -7.27 4.99 10.24
C SER A 31 -8.11 6.06 9.57
N LEU A 32 -9.43 5.85 9.60
CA LEU A 32 -10.42 6.83 9.16
C LEU A 32 -10.58 8.00 10.14
N SER A 33 -10.23 7.79 11.41
CA SER A 33 -10.34 8.80 12.48
C SER A 33 -9.05 9.60 12.70
N ASP A 34 -7.95 9.25 12.02
CA ASP A 34 -6.69 10.00 12.07
C ASP A 34 -6.68 11.10 11.01
N SER A 35 -6.90 12.35 11.43
CA SER A 35 -6.96 13.52 10.55
C SER A 35 -5.70 13.81 9.74
N GLU A 36 -4.60 13.09 9.97
CA GLU A 36 -3.39 13.16 9.15
C GLU A 36 -3.37 12.14 8.00
N THR A 37 -4.37 11.22 7.94
CA THR A 37 -4.39 10.10 6.99
C THR A 37 -5.79 9.70 6.54
N ASP A 38 -6.84 10.38 7.02
CA ASP A 38 -8.24 9.99 6.81
C ASP A 38 -8.68 10.05 5.33
N GLU A 39 -8.14 10.97 4.54
CA GLU A 39 -8.45 11.03 3.11
C GLU A 39 -7.86 9.81 2.36
N SER A 40 -6.59 9.44 2.63
CA SER A 40 -6.00 8.21 2.09
C SER A 40 -6.73 6.96 2.59
N ALA A 41 -7.07 6.90 3.89
CA ALA A 41 -7.81 5.77 4.46
C ALA A 41 -9.17 5.60 3.79
N THR A 42 -9.89 6.71 3.56
CA THR A 42 -11.15 6.71 2.83
C THR A 42 -11.01 6.23 1.40
N HIS A 43 -9.97 6.71 0.68
CA HIS A 43 -9.70 6.27 -0.68
C HIS A 43 -9.38 4.77 -0.72
N ILE A 44 -8.51 4.27 0.16
CA ILE A 44 -8.15 2.85 0.25
C ILE A 44 -9.38 1.98 0.55
N LYS A 45 -10.26 2.42 1.49
CA LYS A 45 -11.51 1.71 1.80
C LYS A 45 -12.38 1.52 0.56
N VAL A 46 -12.63 2.60 -0.17
CA VAL A 46 -13.42 2.57 -1.40
C VAL A 46 -12.74 1.68 -2.45
N ALA A 47 -11.44 1.83 -2.65
CA ALA A 47 -10.68 1.02 -3.61
C ALA A 47 -10.78 -0.49 -3.30
N GLN A 48 -10.67 -0.88 -2.03
CA GLN A 48 -10.83 -2.28 -1.59
C GLN A 48 -12.24 -2.85 -1.77
N GLU A 49 -13.24 -2.00 -1.90
CA GLU A 49 -14.64 -2.41 -2.16
C GLU A 49 -14.92 -2.59 -3.65
N ILE A 50 -14.31 -1.75 -4.50
CA ILE A 50 -14.64 -1.71 -5.94
C ILE A 50 -13.65 -2.49 -6.82
N LEU A 51 -12.40 -2.67 -6.38
CA LEU A 51 -11.39 -3.34 -7.17
C LEU A 51 -11.56 -4.88 -7.16
N PRO A 52 -11.21 -5.55 -8.26
CA PRO A 52 -11.34 -7.00 -8.37
C PRO A 52 -10.65 -7.74 -7.23
N GLY A 53 -11.35 -8.72 -6.63
CA GLY A 53 -10.80 -9.58 -5.58
C GLY A 53 -10.49 -8.86 -4.27
N MET A 54 -11.02 -7.66 -4.05
CA MET A 54 -10.75 -6.87 -2.85
C MET A 54 -9.25 -6.75 -2.56
N ILE A 55 -8.47 -6.52 -3.61
CA ILE A 55 -6.99 -6.58 -3.57
C ILE A 55 -6.41 -5.81 -2.36
N GLY A 56 -5.52 -6.45 -1.63
CA GLY A 56 -4.86 -5.90 -0.46
C GLY A 56 -5.72 -5.83 0.82
N ARG A 57 -7.01 -6.12 0.78
CA ARG A 57 -7.89 -6.01 1.95
C ARG A 57 -7.58 -7.06 2.99
N TRP A 58 -7.28 -6.61 4.20
CA TRP A 58 -7.18 -7.50 5.36
C TRP A 58 -8.54 -7.78 5.99
N HIS A 59 -8.76 -9.03 6.32
CA HIS A 59 -9.84 -9.45 7.20
C HIS A 59 -9.41 -10.68 8.00
N VAL A 60 -9.82 -10.77 9.28
CA VAL A 60 -9.50 -11.91 10.14
C VAL A 60 -10.09 -13.21 9.59
N ASP A 61 -11.31 -13.13 9.07
CA ASP A 61 -11.93 -14.24 8.33
C ASP A 61 -11.32 -14.33 6.93
N PRO A 62 -10.63 -15.44 6.57
CA PRO A 62 -10.01 -15.62 5.27
C PRO A 62 -11.00 -15.53 4.10
N ALA A 63 -12.28 -15.91 4.29
CA ALA A 63 -13.30 -15.83 3.25
C ALA A 63 -13.66 -14.37 2.86
N ARG A 64 -13.33 -13.40 3.70
CA ARG A 64 -13.56 -11.97 3.50
C ARG A 64 -12.28 -11.19 3.23
N ARG A 65 -11.14 -11.89 3.17
CA ARG A 65 -9.82 -11.32 2.90
C ARG A 65 -9.60 -11.23 1.40
N GLY A 66 -9.08 -10.09 0.95
CA GLY A 66 -8.66 -9.93 -0.44
C GLY A 66 -7.32 -10.60 -0.73
N ALA A 67 -6.95 -10.67 -2.00
CA ALA A 67 -5.63 -11.11 -2.40
C ALA A 67 -4.56 -10.18 -1.80
N ALA A 68 -3.42 -10.76 -1.43
CA ALA A 68 -2.31 -10.00 -0.86
C ALA A 68 -1.72 -9.00 -1.88
N LEU A 69 -1.19 -7.91 -1.37
CA LEU A 69 -0.22 -7.10 -2.11
C LEU A 69 1.17 -7.72 -1.95
N THR A 70 1.99 -7.67 -2.99
CA THR A 70 3.39 -8.10 -2.93
C THR A 70 4.32 -6.90 -3.08
N ARG A 71 5.24 -6.76 -2.12
CA ARG A 71 6.18 -5.63 -2.12
C ARG A 71 7.12 -5.70 -3.31
N THR A 72 7.37 -4.56 -3.98
CA THR A 72 8.54 -4.37 -4.84
C THR A 72 9.51 -3.36 -4.24
N ARG A 73 10.81 -3.66 -4.34
CA ARG A 73 11.91 -2.76 -3.96
C ARG A 73 12.64 -2.20 -5.17
N ASP A 74 12.22 -2.58 -6.37
CA ASP A 74 12.79 -2.05 -7.61
C ASP A 74 12.36 -0.60 -7.82
N ASP A 75 13.31 0.33 -7.73
CA ASP A 75 13.05 1.76 -7.91
C ASP A 75 12.55 2.10 -9.32
N LYS A 76 12.90 1.29 -10.33
CA LYS A 76 12.39 1.48 -11.71
C LYS A 76 10.90 1.15 -11.77
N ILE A 77 10.49 0.03 -11.17
CA ILE A 77 9.07 -0.36 -11.05
C ILE A 77 8.29 0.68 -10.24
N ASN A 78 8.81 1.09 -9.08
CA ASN A 78 8.18 2.11 -8.25
C ASN A 78 7.95 3.41 -9.03
N ASN A 79 8.96 3.89 -9.77
CA ASN A 79 8.86 5.11 -10.56
C ASN A 79 7.88 4.94 -11.74
N ALA A 80 7.90 3.79 -12.41
CA ALA A 80 6.95 3.48 -13.48
C ALA A 80 5.51 3.47 -12.96
N ASN A 81 5.27 2.87 -11.79
CA ASN A 81 3.96 2.86 -11.14
C ASN A 81 3.47 4.27 -10.83
N ARG A 82 4.30 5.12 -10.20
CA ARG A 82 3.95 6.52 -9.92
C ARG A 82 3.64 7.33 -11.18
N ASN A 83 4.42 7.14 -12.24
CA ASN A 83 4.19 7.82 -13.51
C ASN A 83 2.86 7.38 -14.15
N ALA A 84 2.56 6.10 -14.12
CA ALA A 84 1.30 5.54 -14.62
C ALA A 84 0.11 6.04 -13.80
N SER A 85 0.19 6.02 -12.46
CA SER A 85 -0.85 6.57 -11.57
C SER A 85 -1.10 8.04 -11.83
N GLY A 86 -0.04 8.85 -11.94
CA GLY A 86 -0.16 10.28 -12.25
C GLY A 86 -0.79 10.54 -13.61
N THR A 87 -0.53 9.68 -14.60
CA THR A 87 -1.20 9.76 -15.90
C THR A 87 -2.67 9.40 -15.79
N LEU A 88 -3.00 8.37 -15.02
CA LEU A 88 -4.38 7.95 -14.76
C LEU A 88 -5.16 9.03 -14.00
N CYS A 89 -4.57 9.68 -12.99
CA CYS A 89 -5.18 10.82 -12.32
C CYS A 89 -5.57 11.93 -13.29
N ARG A 90 -4.65 12.37 -14.14
CA ARG A 90 -4.91 13.42 -15.14
C ARG A 90 -6.01 13.01 -16.14
N LYS A 91 -6.06 11.72 -16.48
CA LYS A 91 -7.09 11.18 -17.39
C LYS A 91 -8.48 11.17 -16.76
N GLN A 92 -8.58 10.75 -15.48
CA GLN A 92 -9.85 10.61 -14.77
C GLN A 92 -10.36 11.95 -14.22
N PHE A 93 -9.47 12.88 -13.92
CA PHE A 93 -9.76 14.18 -13.33
C PHE A 93 -9.13 15.31 -14.15
N PRO A 94 -9.59 15.53 -15.39
CA PRO A 94 -9.01 16.54 -16.29
C PRO A 94 -9.15 17.98 -15.79
N GLU A 95 -10.19 18.23 -14.96
CA GLU A 95 -10.46 19.56 -14.37
C GLU A 95 -9.45 19.93 -13.25
N GLY A 96 -8.67 18.92 -12.75
CA GLY A 96 -8.30 19.21 -11.50
C GLY A 96 -7.13 18.86 -10.74
N TYR A 97 -5.99 19.29 -11.09
CA TYR A 97 -4.95 19.47 -10.07
C TYR A 97 -5.17 20.83 -9.38
N GLU A 98 -5.74 20.81 -8.18
CA GLU A 98 -5.69 21.96 -7.28
C GLU A 98 -4.38 21.99 -6.50
N ALA A 99 -3.86 23.20 -6.26
CA ALA A 99 -2.63 23.37 -5.48
C ALA A 99 -2.76 22.75 -4.09
N GLY A 100 -1.80 21.91 -3.71
CA GLY A 100 -1.81 21.21 -2.43
C GLY A 100 -2.38 19.78 -2.47
N LEU A 101 -3.00 19.37 -3.58
CA LEU A 101 -3.45 17.99 -3.76
C LEU A 101 -2.36 17.14 -4.42
N ASN A 102 -2.33 15.86 -4.10
CA ASN A 102 -1.50 14.84 -4.75
C ASN A 102 -2.38 13.70 -5.27
N CYS A 103 -1.91 13.08 -6.34
CA CYS A 103 -2.52 11.85 -6.83
C CYS A 103 -2.17 10.71 -5.86
N ASP A 104 -3.16 10.20 -5.16
CA ASP A 104 -3.07 8.98 -4.35
C ASP A 104 -3.45 7.78 -5.21
N GLU A 105 -2.75 6.68 -5.02
CA GLU A 105 -2.97 5.46 -5.79
C GLU A 105 -3.13 4.22 -4.90
N TYR A 106 -4.05 3.36 -5.29
CA TYR A 106 -4.21 2.04 -4.71
C TYR A 106 -4.48 0.98 -5.80
N PRO A 107 -3.74 -0.15 -5.84
CA PRO A 107 -2.60 -0.52 -5.00
C PRO A 107 -1.40 0.43 -5.09
N PHE A 108 -0.57 0.43 -4.05
CA PHE A 108 0.55 1.36 -3.90
C PHE A 108 1.64 1.18 -4.97
N ALA A 109 2.35 2.25 -5.32
CA ALA A 109 3.49 2.21 -6.25
C ALA A 109 4.58 1.21 -5.82
N SER A 110 4.74 0.96 -4.51
CA SER A 110 5.71 0.01 -3.96
C SER A 110 5.25 -1.45 -4.01
N THR A 111 4.31 -1.80 -4.89
CA THR A 111 3.80 -3.16 -5.06
C THR A 111 3.88 -3.65 -6.50
N ASN A 112 3.91 -4.98 -6.68
CA ASN A 112 3.83 -5.61 -7.99
C ASN A 112 2.40 -5.53 -8.60
N GLN A 113 1.46 -4.97 -7.89
CA GLN A 113 0.10 -4.64 -8.33
C GLN A 113 -0.06 -3.15 -8.65
N GLY A 114 1.05 -2.41 -8.76
CA GLY A 114 1.02 -0.99 -9.09
C GLY A 114 0.67 -0.70 -10.55
N ALA A 115 0.33 0.54 -10.84
CA ALA A 115 -0.34 1.00 -12.05
C ALA A 115 0.38 0.71 -13.38
N SER A 116 1.69 0.50 -13.39
CA SER A 116 2.42 0.13 -14.62
C SER A 116 2.37 -1.35 -14.95
N LEU A 117 1.91 -2.18 -14.01
CA LEU A 117 1.97 -3.65 -14.10
C LEU A 117 0.59 -4.29 -14.23
N VAL A 118 -0.47 -3.53 -14.00
CA VAL A 118 -1.86 -4.03 -14.05
C VAL A 118 -2.74 -3.15 -14.95
N PRO A 119 -3.90 -3.66 -15.42
CA PRO A 119 -4.84 -2.84 -16.17
C PRO A 119 -5.41 -1.70 -15.32
N GLU A 120 -5.80 -0.58 -15.97
CA GLU A 120 -6.44 0.56 -15.29
C GLU A 120 -7.67 0.14 -14.46
N THR A 121 -8.41 -0.89 -14.87
CA THR A 121 -9.56 -1.44 -14.15
C THR A 121 -9.21 -2.12 -12.82
N SER A 122 -7.92 -2.36 -12.57
CA SER A 122 -7.40 -2.92 -11.33
C SER A 122 -6.72 -1.88 -10.45
N MET A 123 -6.87 -0.59 -10.78
CA MET A 123 -6.31 0.54 -10.07
C MET A 123 -7.40 1.52 -9.64
N SER A 124 -7.19 2.15 -8.50
CA SER A 124 -7.94 3.32 -8.07
C SER A 124 -6.97 4.48 -7.88
N VAL A 125 -7.36 5.66 -8.38
CA VAL A 125 -6.62 6.91 -8.16
C VAL A 125 -7.58 8.00 -7.70
N LYS A 126 -7.08 8.91 -6.87
CA LYS A 126 -7.84 10.04 -6.37
C LYS A 126 -6.90 11.20 -6.04
N TYR A 127 -7.32 12.43 -6.29
CA TYR A 127 -6.65 13.60 -5.73
C TYR A 127 -7.07 13.79 -4.27
N ILE A 128 -6.10 13.84 -3.37
CA ILE A 128 -6.28 14.03 -1.93
C ILE A 128 -5.27 15.07 -1.43
N LEU A 129 -5.41 15.52 -0.18
CA LEU A 129 -4.42 16.40 0.44
C LEU A 129 -3.02 15.80 0.36
N GLY A 130 -2.07 16.58 -0.15
CA GLY A 130 -0.69 16.14 -0.30
C GLY A 130 -0.02 15.76 1.00
N ALA A 131 -0.42 16.39 2.12
CA ALA A 131 0.06 16.06 3.46
C ALA A 131 -0.35 14.64 3.87
N ASP A 132 -1.62 14.27 3.66
CA ASP A 132 -2.16 12.94 3.97
C ASP A 132 -1.46 11.86 3.14
N ASN A 133 -1.37 12.09 1.82
CA ASN A 133 -0.69 11.16 0.91
C ASN A 133 0.76 10.92 1.34
N GLN A 134 1.50 11.98 1.65
CA GLN A 134 2.87 11.88 2.15
C GLN A 134 2.95 11.15 3.49
N LYS A 135 2.01 11.42 4.41
CA LYS A 135 2.00 10.79 5.74
C LYS A 135 1.80 9.30 5.63
N VAL A 136 0.80 8.85 4.84
CA VAL A 136 0.55 7.41 4.60
C VAL A 136 1.74 6.76 3.92
N GLY A 137 2.32 7.41 2.89
CA GLY A 137 3.52 6.91 2.21
C GLY A 137 4.71 6.73 3.15
N ASN A 138 4.94 7.66 4.07
CA ASN A 138 6.01 7.57 5.07
C ASN A 138 5.75 6.45 6.09
N ARG A 139 4.51 6.33 6.58
CA ARG A 139 4.11 5.24 7.49
C ARG A 139 4.24 3.87 6.81
N LEU A 140 3.77 3.74 5.57
CA LEU A 140 3.93 2.51 4.79
C LEU A 140 5.41 2.15 4.62
N GLY A 141 6.26 3.13 4.32
CA GLY A 141 7.71 2.93 4.23
C GLY A 141 8.32 2.44 5.55
N GLY A 142 7.90 2.99 6.69
CA GLY A 142 8.28 2.54 8.04
C GLY A 142 7.83 1.11 8.31
N PHE A 143 6.55 0.83 8.06
CA PHE A 143 5.97 -0.50 8.19
C PHE A 143 6.72 -1.54 7.36
N LEU A 144 6.89 -1.31 6.07
CA LEU A 144 7.54 -2.25 5.17
C LEU A 144 9.02 -2.49 5.50
N CYS A 145 9.73 -1.47 6.02
CA CYS A 145 11.17 -1.54 6.21
C CYS A 145 11.59 -1.92 7.64
N THR A 146 10.85 -1.50 8.66
CA THR A 146 11.29 -1.61 10.06
C THR A 146 10.33 -2.38 10.95
N GLU A 147 9.02 -2.19 10.79
CA GLU A 147 8.03 -2.80 11.68
C GLU A 147 7.75 -4.24 11.26
N ALA A 148 7.14 -4.43 10.09
CA ALA A 148 6.80 -5.76 9.57
C ALA A 148 7.92 -6.41 8.75
N ARG A 149 8.95 -5.65 8.35
CA ARG A 149 10.12 -6.14 7.61
C ARG A 149 9.75 -7.01 6.40
N VAL A 150 8.83 -6.50 5.59
CA VAL A 150 8.38 -7.16 4.36
C VAL A 150 9.50 -7.04 3.32
N LEU A 151 10.04 -8.15 2.84
CA LEU A 151 11.09 -8.15 1.82
C LEU A 151 10.49 -8.03 0.41
N ASP A 152 11.38 -7.90 -0.59
CA ASP A 152 10.99 -7.89 -1.99
C ASP A 152 10.23 -9.19 -2.37
N GLY A 153 9.09 -9.06 -3.04
CA GLY A 153 8.22 -10.18 -3.39
C GLY A 153 7.38 -10.75 -2.24
N GLU A 154 7.57 -10.31 -0.99
CA GLU A 154 6.77 -10.79 0.12
C GLU A 154 5.40 -10.12 0.20
N GLU A 155 4.45 -10.86 0.76
CA GLU A 155 3.05 -10.46 0.89
C GLU A 155 2.80 -9.58 2.10
N PHE A 156 1.86 -8.65 1.92
CA PHE A 156 1.25 -7.87 2.99
C PHE A 156 -0.18 -7.47 2.65
N TRP A 157 -0.92 -7.04 3.64
CA TRP A 157 -2.29 -6.56 3.52
C TRP A 157 -2.43 -5.18 4.12
N VAL A 158 -3.56 -4.55 3.83
CA VAL A 158 -3.94 -3.24 4.37
C VAL A 158 -5.28 -3.39 5.08
N ARG A 159 -5.33 -2.93 6.34
CA ARG A 159 -6.55 -2.86 7.12
C ARG A 159 -6.93 -1.41 7.34
N VAL A 160 -8.13 -1.05 6.90
CA VAL A 160 -8.72 0.23 7.26
C VAL A 160 -9.44 0.08 8.59
N VAL A 161 -9.07 0.90 9.57
CA VAL A 161 -9.66 0.93 10.92
C VAL A 161 -10.43 2.23 11.13
N GLU A 162 -11.38 2.21 12.08
CA GLU A 162 -12.17 3.40 12.46
C GLU A 162 -11.31 4.44 13.18
#